data_5c36ed49fd70a0bbcac6c040adca0d92
#
_entry.id   5c36ed49fd70a0bbcac6c040adca0d92
#
_cell.length_a   1.000
_cell.length_b   1.000
_cell.length_c   1.000
_cell.angle_alpha   90.00
_cell.angle_beta   90.00
_cell.angle_gamma   90.00
#
_symmetry.space_group_name_H-M   'P 1'
#
loop_
_entity.id
_entity.type
_entity.pdbx_description
1 polymer ?
#
loop_
_entity_poly.entity_id
_entity_poly.type
_entity_poly.pdbx_seq_one_letter_code
_entity_poly.pdbx_strand_id
1 'polypeptide(L)'
;LEFVLQQPQNGTGHAVQQAVPALPDDGVVVVLSGDVPLTQADTLRELIAACAGEQLALLTLDMPDPTGYGRIVRQGQMVQAIVEHKDASEAQRQIQEIYSGIMAVPARLLKPWLARLDNKNAQAEYYLTDVVKFAVADGLPVVAVKTQDAVQVAGVNSPVQLAELERIHQRNLAQQLLEDGVTLVDPARIDVRGKLSCGRDVVIDVNCIFEGNVTLGDGVHIGANAVINVRYSTASITSGAAEILAYGTAVVLE
;
A
#
# COMPACT_ATOMS: atom_id res chain seq x y z
N LEU A 1 -6.02 -9.79 13.55
CA LEU A 1 -6.64 -8.60 12.95
C LEU A 1 -8.00 -8.37 13.58
N GLU A 2 -8.30 -7.14 13.96
CA GLU A 2 -9.62 -6.70 14.36
C GLU A 2 -10.32 -6.02 13.18
N PHE A 3 -11.61 -6.26 13.07
CA PHE A 3 -12.45 -5.68 12.03
C PHE A 3 -13.56 -4.88 12.71
N VAL A 4 -13.78 -3.66 12.24
CA VAL A 4 -14.86 -2.80 12.69
C VAL A 4 -15.76 -2.45 11.52
N LEU A 5 -17.08 -2.45 11.77
CA LEU A 5 -18.06 -2.12 10.74
C LEU A 5 -18.31 -0.61 10.73
N GLN A 6 -18.18 0.00 9.54
CA GLN A 6 -18.63 1.36 9.31
C GLN A 6 -20.02 1.35 8.65
N GLN A 7 -21.06 1.75 9.38
CA GLN A 7 -22.40 1.85 8.85
C GLN A 7 -23.16 3.00 9.53
N PRO A 8 -23.71 3.99 8.73
CA PRO A 8 -23.50 4.18 7.30
C PRO A 8 -22.06 4.65 6.98
N GLN A 9 -21.71 4.69 5.69
CA GLN A 9 -20.39 5.14 5.24
C GLN A 9 -20.38 6.68 5.08
N ASN A 10 -20.01 7.38 6.17
CA ASN A 10 -20.08 8.86 6.26
C ASN A 10 -18.69 9.52 6.14
N GLY A 11 -17.79 8.95 5.33
CA GLY A 11 -16.46 9.52 5.10
C GLY A 11 -15.33 8.85 5.88
N THR A 12 -14.10 9.26 5.59
CA THR A 12 -12.86 8.67 6.09
C THR A 12 -12.67 8.87 7.60
N GLY A 13 -13.04 10.03 8.12
CA GLY A 13 -13.00 10.30 9.56
C GLY A 13 -13.98 9.41 10.33
N HIS A 14 -15.19 9.20 9.79
CA HIS A 14 -16.18 8.29 10.38
C HIS A 14 -15.67 6.83 10.39
N ALA A 15 -14.92 6.40 9.37
CA ALA A 15 -14.30 5.07 9.36
C ALA A 15 -13.32 4.90 10.54
N VAL A 16 -12.44 5.88 10.75
CA VAL A 16 -11.47 5.83 11.85
C VAL A 16 -12.14 5.99 13.22
N GLN A 17 -13.24 6.73 13.31
CA GLN A 17 -14.06 6.80 14.54
C GLN A 17 -14.58 5.43 14.97
N GLN A 18 -14.94 4.54 14.03
CA GLN A 18 -15.39 3.18 14.37
C GLN A 18 -14.26 2.34 15.00
N ALA A 19 -13.01 2.64 14.68
CA ALA A 19 -11.85 1.93 15.23
C ALA A 19 -11.42 2.44 16.62
N VAL A 20 -11.96 3.57 17.11
CA VAL A 20 -11.57 4.19 18.39
C VAL A 20 -11.52 3.21 19.56
N PRO A 21 -12.47 2.28 19.74
CA PRO A 21 -12.43 1.31 20.85
C PRO A 21 -11.21 0.37 20.80
N ALA A 22 -10.69 0.11 19.60
CA ALA A 22 -9.53 -0.77 19.38
C ALA A 22 -8.20 0.00 19.36
N LEU A 23 -8.23 1.35 19.34
CA LEU A 23 -7.01 2.15 19.31
C LEU A 23 -6.34 2.19 20.70
N PRO A 24 -5.01 2.10 20.75
CA PRO A 24 -4.26 2.24 21.99
C PRO A 24 -4.43 3.63 22.59
N ASP A 25 -4.14 3.79 23.88
CA ASP A 25 -4.14 5.11 24.53
C ASP A 25 -2.83 5.86 24.35
N ASP A 26 -1.76 5.15 24.03
CA ASP A 26 -0.40 5.69 23.86
C ASP A 26 0.26 5.12 22.61
N GLY A 27 1.40 5.73 22.23
CA GLY A 27 2.15 5.37 21.05
C GLY A 27 1.72 6.13 19.78
N VAL A 28 2.01 5.56 18.62
CA VAL A 28 1.72 6.16 17.32
C VAL A 28 0.73 5.27 16.56
N VAL A 29 -0.36 5.88 16.10
CA VAL A 29 -1.31 5.27 15.18
C VAL A 29 -0.94 5.66 13.76
N VAL A 30 -0.78 4.69 12.89
CA VAL A 30 -0.62 4.91 11.45
C VAL A 30 -1.94 4.61 10.76
N VAL A 31 -2.46 5.58 10.04
CA VAL A 31 -3.65 5.41 9.20
C VAL A 31 -3.20 5.18 7.77
N LEU A 32 -3.67 4.08 7.18
CA LEU A 32 -3.39 3.67 5.81
C LEU A 32 -4.68 3.56 5.01
N SER A 33 -4.60 3.87 3.73
CA SER A 33 -5.69 3.60 2.78
C SER A 33 -5.60 2.15 2.29
N GLY A 34 -6.69 1.40 2.39
CA GLY A 34 -6.73 -0.03 2.04
C GLY A 34 -6.60 -0.31 0.55
N ASP A 35 -6.75 0.70 -0.28
CA ASP A 35 -6.63 0.67 -1.73
C ASP A 35 -5.25 1.12 -2.25
N VAL A 36 -4.26 1.35 -1.37
CA VAL A 36 -2.89 1.77 -1.70
C VAL A 36 -1.91 0.62 -1.38
N PRO A 37 -1.74 -0.35 -2.30
CA PRO A 37 -1.11 -1.63 -1.97
C PRO A 37 0.42 -1.61 -1.94
N LEU A 38 1.09 -0.59 -2.54
CA LEU A 38 2.55 -0.60 -2.75
C LEU A 38 3.32 0.30 -1.78
N THR A 39 2.70 0.75 -0.69
CA THR A 39 3.37 1.52 0.36
C THR A 39 4.48 0.69 1.00
N GLN A 40 5.68 1.26 1.02
CA GLN A 40 6.87 0.56 1.53
C GLN A 40 7.01 0.72 3.04
N ALA A 41 7.53 -0.33 3.68
CA ALA A 41 7.73 -0.36 5.13
C ALA A 41 8.72 0.73 5.61
N ASP A 42 9.75 1.04 4.81
CA ASP A 42 10.73 2.07 5.16
C ASP A 42 10.09 3.47 5.15
N THR A 43 9.24 3.78 4.18
CA THR A 43 8.47 5.02 4.14
C THR A 43 7.57 5.16 5.38
N LEU A 44 6.95 4.06 5.83
CA LEU A 44 6.16 4.07 7.06
C LEU A 44 7.04 4.26 8.31
N ARG A 45 8.23 3.67 8.37
CA ARG A 45 9.18 3.89 9.46
C ARG A 45 9.63 5.34 9.54
N GLU A 46 9.92 5.97 8.39
CA GLU A 46 10.25 7.40 8.32
C GLU A 46 9.09 8.27 8.81
N LEU A 47 7.86 7.94 8.40
CA LEU A 47 6.67 8.66 8.84
C LEU A 47 6.44 8.54 10.35
N ILE A 48 6.60 7.34 10.92
CA ILE A 48 6.50 7.10 12.37
C ILE A 48 7.59 7.85 13.12
N ALA A 49 8.84 7.82 12.61
CA ALA A 49 9.96 8.56 13.19
C ALA A 49 9.71 10.08 13.15
N ALA A 50 9.15 10.59 12.06
CA ALA A 50 8.78 12.00 11.95
C ALA A 50 7.64 12.40 12.92
N CYS A 51 6.69 11.50 13.19
CA CYS A 51 5.64 11.71 14.20
C CYS A 51 6.22 11.75 15.62
N ALA A 52 7.20 10.91 15.92
CA ALA A 52 7.91 10.82 17.20
C ALA A 52 6.99 10.75 18.46
N GLY A 53 5.70 10.44 18.28
CA GLY A 53 4.70 10.48 19.36
C GLY A 53 4.31 11.89 19.84
N GLU A 54 4.83 12.95 19.22
CA GLU A 54 4.69 14.34 19.67
C GLU A 54 3.97 15.24 18.66
N GLN A 55 3.96 14.87 17.39
CA GLN A 55 3.43 15.69 16.30
C GLN A 55 2.67 14.84 15.25
N LEU A 56 1.84 15.51 14.45
CA LEU A 56 1.15 14.87 13.34
C LEU A 56 2.09 14.81 12.13
N ALA A 57 2.32 13.61 11.58
CA ALA A 57 3.11 13.42 10.37
C ALA A 57 2.24 12.96 9.20
N LEU A 58 2.38 13.62 8.05
CA LEU A 58 1.64 13.36 6.82
C LEU A 58 2.59 12.84 5.76
N LEU A 59 2.20 11.80 5.03
CA LEU A 59 2.89 11.41 3.81
C LEU A 59 2.34 12.25 2.66
N THR A 60 3.22 12.99 1.98
CA THR A 60 2.86 13.91 0.89
C THR A 60 3.70 13.63 -0.35
N LEU A 61 3.28 14.15 -1.49
CA LEU A 61 4.07 14.18 -2.72
C LEU A 61 3.61 15.32 -3.61
N ASP A 62 4.47 15.72 -4.56
CA ASP A 62 4.10 16.65 -5.63
C ASP A 62 3.55 15.86 -6.82
N MET A 63 2.35 16.21 -7.27
CA MET A 63 1.72 15.64 -8.46
C MET A 63 1.53 16.71 -9.54
N PRO A 64 1.92 16.43 -10.79
CA PRO A 64 1.65 17.35 -11.92
C PRO A 64 0.15 17.59 -12.12
N ASP A 65 -0.67 16.56 -11.98
CA ASP A 65 -2.13 16.66 -11.95
C ASP A 65 -2.65 16.18 -10.59
N PRO A 66 -2.91 17.11 -9.65
CA PRO A 66 -3.38 16.77 -8.31
C PRO A 66 -4.92 16.62 -8.24
N THR A 67 -5.63 16.52 -9.35
CA THR A 67 -7.09 16.40 -9.39
C THR A 67 -7.60 15.25 -8.53
N GLY A 68 -8.58 15.51 -7.69
CA GLY A 68 -9.21 14.53 -6.79
C GLY A 68 -8.55 14.38 -5.42
N TYR A 69 -7.31 14.86 -5.24
CA TYR A 69 -6.59 14.72 -3.97
C TYR A 69 -6.77 15.94 -3.04
N GLY A 70 -6.57 15.74 -1.75
CA GLY A 70 -6.47 16.82 -0.75
C GLY A 70 -5.17 17.60 -0.93
N ARG A 71 -5.27 18.93 -0.92
CA ARG A 71 -4.13 19.85 -1.10
C ARG A 71 -3.49 20.21 0.23
N ILE A 72 -2.16 20.17 0.29
CA ILE A 72 -1.41 20.63 1.47
C ILE A 72 -1.31 22.14 1.45
N VAL A 73 -2.04 22.79 2.34
CA VAL A 73 -1.96 24.25 2.51
C VAL A 73 -0.89 24.58 3.52
N ARG A 74 0.03 25.45 3.14
CA ARG A 74 1.17 25.85 3.97
C ARG A 74 1.19 27.34 4.28
N GLN A 75 1.79 27.67 5.42
CA GLN A 75 2.26 29.02 5.74
C GLN A 75 3.78 28.94 5.94
N GLY A 76 4.54 29.40 4.95
CA GLY A 76 5.97 29.13 4.89
C GLY A 76 6.24 27.63 4.79
N GLN A 77 7.02 27.07 5.71
CA GLN A 77 7.32 25.65 5.76
C GLN A 77 6.28 24.83 6.56
N MET A 78 5.42 25.49 7.32
CA MET A 78 4.47 24.81 8.21
C MET A 78 3.19 24.43 7.47
N VAL A 79 2.75 23.18 7.63
CA VAL A 79 1.45 22.72 7.17
C VAL A 79 0.36 23.35 8.06
N GLN A 80 -0.64 23.93 7.44
CA GLN A 80 -1.77 24.57 8.12
C GLN A 80 -3.07 23.78 7.99
N ALA A 81 -3.28 23.16 6.84
CA ALA A 81 -4.49 22.40 6.58
C ALA A 81 -4.27 21.44 5.41
N ILE A 82 -5.12 20.43 5.34
CA ILE A 82 -5.43 19.72 4.10
C ILE A 82 -6.79 20.21 3.64
N VAL A 83 -6.92 20.61 2.37
CA VAL A 83 -8.18 21.03 1.77
C VAL A 83 -8.56 20.05 0.66
N GLU A 84 -9.70 19.40 0.84
CA GLU A 84 -10.21 18.44 -0.13
C GLU A 84 -10.53 19.11 -1.47
N HIS A 85 -10.35 18.37 -2.58
CA HIS A 85 -10.49 18.93 -3.93
C HIS A 85 -11.82 19.65 -4.15
N LYS A 86 -12.91 19.13 -3.60
CA LYS A 86 -14.27 19.69 -3.77
C LYS A 86 -14.49 20.99 -2.98
N ASP A 87 -13.76 21.15 -1.87
CA ASP A 87 -13.83 22.33 -0.99
C ASP A 87 -12.74 23.37 -1.34
N ALA A 88 -11.79 23.02 -2.21
CA ALA A 88 -10.66 23.87 -2.56
C ALA A 88 -11.08 25.04 -3.44
N SER A 89 -10.60 26.26 -3.09
CA SER A 89 -10.68 27.43 -3.96
C SER A 89 -9.83 27.23 -5.22
N GLU A 90 -10.05 28.07 -6.24
CA GLU A 90 -9.29 27.99 -7.49
C GLU A 90 -7.78 28.11 -7.25
N ALA A 91 -7.34 29.01 -6.37
CA ALA A 91 -5.95 29.15 -6.00
C ALA A 91 -5.40 27.91 -5.28
N GLN A 92 -6.18 27.30 -4.41
CA GLN A 92 -5.76 26.07 -3.71
C GLN A 92 -5.69 24.86 -4.64
N ARG A 93 -6.52 24.79 -5.67
CA ARG A 93 -6.46 23.74 -6.69
C ARG A 93 -5.15 23.75 -7.51
N GLN A 94 -4.45 24.88 -7.57
CA GLN A 94 -3.14 24.98 -8.23
C GLN A 94 -1.99 24.41 -7.39
N ILE A 95 -2.22 24.11 -6.10
CA ILE A 95 -1.21 23.49 -5.25
C ILE A 95 -0.96 22.06 -5.75
N GLN A 96 0.30 21.75 -6.06
CA GLN A 96 0.71 20.43 -6.54
C GLN A 96 1.01 19.45 -5.40
N GLU A 97 1.34 19.96 -4.20
CA GLU A 97 1.57 19.09 -3.05
C GLU A 97 0.25 18.53 -2.54
N ILE A 98 0.14 17.21 -2.58
CA ILE A 98 -1.06 16.47 -2.17
C ILE A 98 -0.82 15.65 -0.91
N TYR A 99 -1.92 15.35 -0.21
CA TYR A 99 -1.98 14.35 0.83
C TYR A 99 -2.24 12.97 0.23
N SER A 100 -1.41 11.98 0.57
CA SER A 100 -1.48 10.62 0.03
C SER A 100 -2.58 9.74 0.62
N GLY A 101 -3.27 10.19 1.67
CA GLY A 101 -4.17 9.33 2.45
C GLY A 101 -3.50 8.66 3.66
N ILE A 102 -2.20 8.84 3.84
CA ILE A 102 -1.41 8.15 4.88
C ILE A 102 -0.88 9.17 5.90
N MET A 103 -1.12 8.90 7.20
CA MET A 103 -0.63 9.73 8.28
C MET A 103 -0.22 8.91 9.50
N ALA A 104 0.71 9.46 10.29
CA ALA A 104 1.05 8.96 11.62
C ALA A 104 0.66 10.00 12.67
N VAL A 105 -0.08 9.57 13.69
CA VAL A 105 -0.70 10.43 14.69
C VAL A 105 -0.40 9.89 16.08
N PRO A 106 -0.04 10.74 17.08
CA PRO A 106 0.03 10.30 18.46
C PRO A 106 -1.35 9.78 18.92
N ALA A 107 -1.40 8.55 19.43
CA ALA A 107 -2.66 7.89 19.80
C ALA A 107 -3.48 8.73 20.80
N ARG A 108 -2.82 9.31 21.79
CA ARG A 108 -3.43 10.17 22.82
C ARG A 108 -4.14 11.41 22.25
N LEU A 109 -3.76 11.88 21.06
CA LEU A 109 -4.32 13.06 20.41
C LEU A 109 -5.38 12.71 19.36
N LEU A 110 -5.26 11.53 18.74
CA LEU A 110 -6.18 11.12 17.66
C LEU A 110 -7.63 11.00 18.16
N LYS A 111 -7.85 10.32 19.29
CA LYS A 111 -9.20 10.12 19.85
C LYS A 111 -9.94 11.43 20.13
N PRO A 112 -9.36 12.41 20.84
CA PRO A 112 -9.98 13.73 21.03
C PRO A 112 -10.25 14.46 19.71
N TRP A 113 -9.38 14.38 18.72
CA TRP A 113 -9.59 15.05 17.44
C TRP A 113 -10.70 14.39 16.63
N LEU A 114 -10.76 13.05 16.63
CA LEU A 114 -11.87 12.33 15.97
C LEU A 114 -13.24 12.72 16.56
N ALA A 115 -13.32 12.98 17.86
CA ALA A 115 -14.56 13.42 18.52
C ALA A 115 -14.98 14.85 18.11
N ARG A 116 -14.07 15.66 17.57
CA ARG A 116 -14.33 17.05 17.11
C ARG A 116 -14.74 17.13 15.64
N LEU A 117 -14.63 16.02 14.87
CA LEU A 117 -15.00 16.02 13.46
C LEU A 117 -16.46 16.35 13.28
N ASP A 118 -16.76 17.15 12.24
CA ASP A 118 -18.11 17.43 11.77
C ASP A 118 -18.23 17.13 10.27
N ASN A 119 -19.43 17.26 9.73
CA ASN A 119 -19.70 16.99 8.32
C ASN A 119 -20.14 18.26 7.55
N LYS A 120 -19.74 19.44 8.01
CA LYS A 120 -20.08 20.73 7.40
C LYS A 120 -19.13 21.05 6.24
N ASN A 121 -19.18 20.25 5.19
CA ASN A 121 -18.34 20.37 4.01
C ASN A 121 -19.14 20.00 2.74
N ALA A 122 -18.51 20.11 1.56
CA ALA A 122 -19.16 19.92 0.27
C ALA A 122 -19.77 18.52 0.06
N GLN A 123 -19.27 17.50 0.79
CA GLN A 123 -19.75 16.12 0.67
C GLN A 123 -20.68 15.69 1.81
N ALA A 124 -20.86 16.52 2.84
CA ALA A 124 -21.56 16.19 4.09
C ALA A 124 -20.98 14.93 4.78
N GLU A 125 -19.65 14.76 4.72
CA GLU A 125 -18.90 13.64 5.27
C GLU A 125 -17.95 14.07 6.38
N TYR A 126 -17.59 13.15 7.28
CA TYR A 126 -16.56 13.38 8.28
C TYR A 126 -15.18 13.17 7.64
N TYR A 127 -14.50 14.27 7.36
CA TYR A 127 -13.16 14.20 6.75
C TYR A 127 -12.08 13.93 7.79
N LEU A 128 -11.33 12.85 7.62
CA LEU A 128 -10.17 12.58 8.49
C LEU A 128 -9.12 13.70 8.40
N THR A 129 -9.00 14.32 7.25
CA THR A 129 -8.08 15.43 6.99
C THR A 129 -8.30 16.65 7.88
N ASP A 130 -9.48 16.78 8.49
CA ASP A 130 -9.75 17.87 9.46
C ASP A 130 -8.96 17.74 10.78
N VAL A 131 -8.40 16.57 11.11
CA VAL A 131 -7.51 16.42 12.27
C VAL A 131 -6.27 17.31 12.17
N VAL A 132 -5.86 17.67 10.94
CA VAL A 132 -4.74 18.60 10.70
C VAL A 132 -5.08 19.99 11.22
N LYS A 133 -6.29 20.49 10.97
CA LYS A 133 -6.76 21.77 11.48
C LYS A 133 -6.79 21.77 13.02
N PHE A 134 -7.18 20.65 13.62
CA PHE A 134 -7.22 20.53 15.08
C PHE A 134 -5.81 20.50 15.68
N ALA A 135 -4.86 19.79 15.05
CA ALA A 135 -3.47 19.80 15.47
C ALA A 135 -2.89 21.21 15.46
N VAL A 136 -3.09 21.96 14.38
CA VAL A 136 -2.64 23.36 14.25
C VAL A 136 -3.31 24.26 15.29
N ALA A 137 -4.63 24.13 15.49
CA ALA A 137 -5.38 24.92 16.48
C ALA A 137 -4.93 24.65 17.93
N ASP A 138 -4.54 23.40 18.21
CA ASP A 138 -4.02 22.98 19.51
C ASP A 138 -2.52 23.32 19.69
N GLY A 139 -1.91 24.00 18.70
CA GLY A 139 -0.50 24.45 18.75
C GLY A 139 0.51 23.33 18.50
N LEU A 140 0.11 22.20 17.94
CA LEU A 140 0.97 21.07 17.67
C LEU A 140 1.57 21.15 16.25
N PRO A 141 2.86 20.80 16.10
CA PRO A 141 3.48 20.76 14.77
C PRO A 141 2.82 19.73 13.87
N VAL A 142 2.66 20.10 12.59
CA VAL A 142 2.29 19.18 11.53
C VAL A 142 3.43 19.13 10.53
N VAL A 143 4.04 17.96 10.41
CA VAL A 143 5.18 17.72 9.53
C VAL A 143 4.76 16.93 8.30
N ALA A 144 5.37 17.21 7.17
CA ALA A 144 5.17 16.47 5.93
C ALA A 144 6.45 15.69 5.59
N VAL A 145 6.32 14.40 5.48
CA VAL A 145 7.32 13.50 4.90
C VAL A 145 6.97 13.40 3.41
N LYS A 146 7.83 13.94 2.56
CA LYS A 146 7.56 13.99 1.11
C LYS A 146 8.23 12.83 0.40
N THR A 147 7.44 11.92 -0.16
CA THR A 147 7.97 10.88 -1.05
C THR A 147 8.18 11.43 -2.46
N GLN A 148 9.17 10.87 -3.17
CA GLN A 148 9.38 11.10 -4.59
C GLN A 148 8.80 9.97 -5.45
N ASP A 149 8.38 8.87 -4.82
CA ASP A 149 7.84 7.69 -5.49
C ASP A 149 6.32 7.68 -5.44
N ALA A 150 5.70 8.17 -6.52
CA ALA A 150 4.26 8.23 -6.67
C ALA A 150 3.60 6.83 -6.68
N VAL A 151 4.34 5.78 -7.02
CA VAL A 151 3.82 4.41 -7.07
C VAL A 151 3.44 3.92 -5.68
N GLN A 152 4.21 4.31 -4.66
CA GLN A 152 3.95 3.91 -3.27
C GLN A 152 2.62 4.42 -2.71
N VAL A 153 2.06 5.46 -3.32
CA VAL A 153 0.83 6.12 -2.88
C VAL A 153 -0.28 6.05 -3.93
N ALA A 154 -0.08 5.25 -4.97
CA ALA A 154 -1.07 5.04 -6.01
C ALA A 154 -2.21 4.16 -5.53
N GLY A 155 -3.45 4.67 -5.63
CA GLY A 155 -4.67 3.96 -5.26
C GLY A 155 -5.25 3.13 -6.40
N VAL A 156 -5.94 2.04 -6.04
CA VAL A 156 -6.65 1.16 -6.97
C VAL A 156 -8.14 1.45 -6.94
N ASN A 157 -8.66 1.99 -8.04
CA ASN A 157 -10.09 2.25 -8.22
C ASN A 157 -10.69 1.49 -9.43
N SER A 158 -9.86 0.75 -10.18
CA SER A 158 -10.30 0.00 -11.35
C SER A 158 -9.43 -1.25 -11.57
N PRO A 159 -9.95 -2.27 -12.30
CA PRO A 159 -9.13 -3.43 -12.68
C PRO A 159 -7.91 -3.07 -13.53
N VAL A 160 -7.95 -1.97 -14.29
CA VAL A 160 -6.81 -1.49 -15.08
C VAL A 160 -5.70 -1.03 -14.15
N GLN A 161 -6.01 -0.18 -13.17
CA GLN A 161 -5.04 0.29 -12.18
C GLN A 161 -4.48 -0.88 -11.34
N LEU A 162 -5.33 -1.85 -10.97
CA LEU A 162 -4.88 -3.05 -10.27
C LEU A 162 -3.83 -3.82 -11.10
N ALA A 163 -4.10 -4.05 -12.38
CA ALA A 163 -3.19 -4.76 -13.26
C ALA A 163 -1.86 -4.01 -13.47
N GLU A 164 -1.91 -2.68 -13.55
CA GLU A 164 -0.70 -1.84 -13.65
C GLU A 164 0.16 -1.94 -12.39
N LEU A 165 -0.44 -1.79 -11.21
CA LEU A 165 0.29 -1.89 -9.94
C LEU A 165 0.80 -3.31 -9.68
N GLU A 166 0.05 -4.35 -10.08
CA GLU A 166 0.53 -5.74 -10.03
C GLU A 166 1.79 -5.91 -10.87
N ARG A 167 1.83 -5.39 -12.11
CA ARG A 167 3.06 -5.48 -12.93
C ARG A 167 4.24 -4.73 -12.33
N ILE A 168 4.00 -3.62 -11.64
CA ILE A 168 5.05 -2.90 -10.92
C ILE A 168 5.54 -3.74 -9.72
N HIS A 169 4.63 -4.32 -8.95
CA HIS A 169 4.97 -5.20 -7.83
C HIS A 169 5.84 -6.37 -8.28
N GLN A 170 5.42 -7.09 -9.32
CA GLN A 170 6.18 -8.23 -9.87
C GLN A 170 7.55 -7.82 -10.40
N ARG A 171 7.66 -6.63 -11.00
CA ARG A 171 8.96 -6.10 -11.43
C ARG A 171 9.88 -5.82 -10.24
N ASN A 172 9.36 -5.27 -9.16
CA ASN A 172 10.13 -5.00 -7.94
C ASN A 172 10.62 -6.31 -7.29
N LEU A 173 9.76 -7.35 -7.25
CA LEU A 173 10.15 -8.68 -6.78
C LEU A 173 11.23 -9.31 -7.65
N ALA A 174 11.10 -9.23 -8.99
CA ALA A 174 12.11 -9.74 -9.91
C ALA A 174 13.44 -8.99 -9.76
N GLN A 175 13.41 -7.67 -9.57
CA GLN A 175 14.60 -6.86 -9.32
C GLN A 175 15.29 -7.30 -8.03
N GLN A 176 14.54 -7.53 -6.94
CA GLN A 176 15.10 -8.01 -5.68
C GLN A 176 15.75 -9.38 -5.83
N LEU A 177 15.13 -10.31 -6.55
CA LEU A 177 15.72 -11.62 -6.84
C LEU A 177 17.05 -11.52 -7.59
N LEU A 178 17.13 -10.63 -8.58
CA LEU A 178 18.37 -10.35 -9.32
C LEU A 178 19.47 -9.79 -8.41
N GLU A 179 19.12 -8.84 -7.52
CA GLU A 179 20.03 -8.25 -6.53
C GLU A 179 20.52 -9.28 -5.51
N ASP A 180 19.66 -10.24 -5.15
CA ASP A 180 19.98 -11.37 -4.29
C ASP A 180 20.81 -12.47 -5.00
N GLY A 181 21.12 -12.28 -6.30
CA GLY A 181 22.01 -13.16 -7.07
C GLY A 181 21.31 -14.29 -7.82
N VAL A 182 19.97 -14.24 -7.93
CA VAL A 182 19.21 -15.18 -8.77
C VAL A 182 19.34 -14.77 -10.25
N THR A 183 19.58 -15.73 -11.12
CA THR A 183 19.54 -15.49 -12.57
C THR A 183 18.13 -15.65 -13.09
N LEU A 184 17.54 -14.58 -13.62
CA LEU A 184 16.26 -14.59 -14.33
C LEU A 184 16.51 -14.44 -15.82
N VAL A 185 16.06 -15.39 -16.64
CA VAL A 185 16.23 -15.34 -18.12
C VAL A 185 15.45 -14.16 -18.70
N ASP A 186 14.26 -13.90 -18.18
CA ASP A 186 13.48 -12.71 -18.50
C ASP A 186 12.70 -12.23 -17.26
N PRO A 187 13.16 -11.15 -16.61
CA PRO A 187 12.49 -10.61 -15.41
C PRO A 187 11.04 -10.16 -15.62
N ALA A 188 10.62 -9.91 -16.85
CA ALA A 188 9.25 -9.52 -17.16
C ALA A 188 8.28 -10.72 -17.25
N ARG A 189 8.82 -11.94 -17.27
CA ARG A 189 8.04 -13.18 -17.45
C ARG A 189 8.13 -14.14 -16.27
N ILE A 190 8.13 -13.58 -15.06
CA ILE A 190 8.05 -14.31 -13.80
C ILE A 190 6.92 -13.70 -12.97
N ASP A 191 6.14 -14.53 -12.30
CA ASP A 191 5.16 -14.08 -11.30
C ASP A 191 5.41 -14.79 -9.96
N VAL A 192 5.49 -14.01 -8.89
CA VAL A 192 5.59 -14.53 -7.52
C VAL A 192 4.32 -14.13 -6.77
N ARG A 193 3.48 -15.13 -6.46
CA ARG A 193 2.20 -14.97 -5.75
C ARG A 193 2.31 -15.54 -4.34
N GLY A 194 3.16 -14.90 -3.53
CA GLY A 194 3.46 -15.33 -2.19
C GLY A 194 4.90 -15.04 -1.82
N LYS A 195 5.59 -16.01 -1.23
CA LYS A 195 7.00 -15.86 -0.84
C LYS A 195 7.88 -16.84 -1.62
N LEU A 196 8.86 -16.31 -2.35
CA LEU A 196 9.91 -17.07 -2.97
C LEU A 196 11.23 -16.81 -2.22
N SER A 197 11.91 -17.88 -1.80
CA SER A 197 13.24 -17.81 -1.17
C SER A 197 14.19 -18.67 -1.99
N CYS A 198 15.32 -18.12 -2.40
CA CYS A 198 16.30 -18.80 -3.25
C CYS A 198 17.63 -18.95 -2.53
N GLY A 199 18.29 -20.09 -2.74
CA GLY A 199 19.68 -20.31 -2.42
C GLY A 199 20.62 -19.64 -3.43
N ARG A 200 21.89 -20.06 -3.45
CA ARG A 200 22.91 -19.55 -4.38
C ARG A 200 22.82 -20.24 -5.74
N ASP A 201 23.24 -19.54 -6.79
CA ASP A 201 23.34 -20.07 -8.15
C ASP A 201 22.01 -20.63 -8.68
N VAL A 202 20.90 -20.00 -8.32
CA VAL A 202 19.56 -20.35 -8.82
C VAL A 202 19.33 -19.69 -10.17
N VAL A 203 18.80 -20.44 -11.12
CA VAL A 203 18.40 -19.95 -12.46
C VAL A 203 16.90 -20.23 -12.67
N ILE A 204 16.16 -19.20 -13.08
CA ILE A 204 14.72 -19.29 -13.36
C ILE A 204 14.48 -18.87 -14.80
N ASP A 205 13.87 -19.78 -15.56
CA ASP A 205 13.49 -19.56 -16.94
C ASP A 205 12.18 -18.76 -17.04
N VAL A 206 11.79 -18.44 -18.25
CA VAL A 206 10.60 -17.64 -18.56
C VAL A 206 9.28 -18.34 -18.23
N ASN A 207 8.24 -17.56 -17.97
CA ASN A 207 6.87 -18.01 -17.73
C ASN A 207 6.71 -18.89 -16.48
N CYS A 208 7.58 -18.72 -15.49
CA CYS A 208 7.44 -19.38 -14.20
C CYS A 208 6.49 -18.59 -13.29
N ILE A 209 5.58 -19.32 -12.63
CA ILE A 209 4.66 -18.77 -11.62
C ILE A 209 4.91 -19.52 -10.32
N PHE A 210 5.22 -18.79 -9.26
CA PHE A 210 5.43 -19.35 -7.92
C PHE A 210 4.27 -18.96 -7.02
N GLU A 211 3.54 -19.93 -6.48
CA GLU A 211 2.40 -19.68 -5.59
C GLU A 211 2.67 -20.17 -4.17
N GLY A 212 2.23 -19.38 -3.17
CA GLY A 212 2.41 -19.70 -1.76
C GLY A 212 3.85 -19.51 -1.27
N ASN A 213 4.31 -20.39 -0.40
CA ASN A 213 5.67 -20.35 0.15
C ASN A 213 6.55 -21.35 -0.59
N VAL A 214 7.44 -20.85 -1.45
CA VAL A 214 8.35 -21.67 -2.24
C VAL A 214 9.80 -21.42 -1.82
N THR A 215 10.58 -22.48 -1.65
CA THR A 215 12.01 -22.41 -1.35
C THR A 215 12.78 -23.22 -2.40
N LEU A 216 13.72 -22.56 -3.06
CA LEU A 216 14.67 -23.17 -3.99
C LEU A 216 16.04 -23.26 -3.33
N GLY A 217 16.63 -24.47 -3.33
CA GLY A 217 17.99 -24.69 -2.79
C GLY A 217 19.08 -24.14 -3.70
N ASP A 218 20.34 -24.30 -3.27
CA ASP A 218 21.52 -23.92 -4.07
C ASP A 218 21.58 -24.69 -5.39
N GLY A 219 21.94 -24.03 -6.48
CA GLY A 219 22.14 -24.61 -7.80
C GLY A 219 20.87 -25.09 -8.49
N VAL A 220 19.68 -24.68 -8.02
CA VAL A 220 18.40 -25.08 -8.65
C VAL A 220 18.20 -24.33 -9.95
N HIS A 221 17.90 -25.07 -11.01
CA HIS A 221 17.45 -24.54 -12.30
C HIS A 221 15.97 -24.85 -12.52
N ILE A 222 15.15 -23.83 -12.66
CA ILE A 222 13.72 -23.96 -12.97
C ILE A 222 13.50 -23.60 -14.43
N GLY A 223 12.89 -24.51 -15.18
CA GLY A 223 12.49 -24.33 -16.55
C GLY A 223 12.75 -25.59 -17.38
N ALA A 224 11.93 -25.72 -18.42
CA ALA A 224 12.09 -26.76 -19.44
C ALA A 224 11.48 -26.24 -20.75
N ASN A 225 12.09 -26.58 -21.87
CA ASN A 225 11.52 -26.26 -23.19
C ASN A 225 10.48 -27.28 -23.67
N ALA A 226 10.37 -28.43 -22.96
CA ALA A 226 9.33 -29.42 -23.20
C ALA A 226 9.00 -30.20 -21.92
N VAL A 227 7.76 -30.66 -21.82
CA VAL A 227 7.31 -31.60 -20.78
C VAL A 227 6.70 -32.81 -21.50
N ILE A 228 7.22 -33.99 -21.19
CA ILE A 228 6.75 -35.25 -21.75
C ILE A 228 6.13 -36.12 -20.66
N ASN A 229 5.31 -37.11 -21.07
CA ASN A 229 4.65 -38.03 -20.14
C ASN A 229 3.84 -37.35 -19.04
N VAL A 230 3.13 -36.27 -19.38
CA VAL A 230 2.29 -35.55 -18.44
C VAL A 230 1.14 -36.44 -17.98
N ARG A 231 0.96 -36.52 -16.65
CA ARG A 231 -0.17 -37.21 -16.04
C ARG A 231 -0.90 -36.23 -15.12
N TYR A 232 -2.20 -36.35 -15.09
CA TYR A 232 -3.07 -35.58 -14.21
C TYR A 232 -3.80 -36.54 -13.27
N SER A 233 -3.83 -36.25 -12.01
CA SER A 233 -4.75 -36.86 -11.06
C SER A 233 -5.57 -35.77 -10.37
N THR A 234 -6.85 -36.07 -10.20
CA THR A 234 -7.76 -35.20 -9.46
C THR A 234 -8.16 -35.91 -8.17
N ALA A 235 -8.05 -35.21 -7.05
CA ALA A 235 -8.59 -35.66 -5.77
C ALA A 235 -9.65 -34.67 -5.30
N SER A 236 -10.77 -35.17 -4.83
CA SER A 236 -11.79 -34.35 -4.16
C SER A 236 -11.48 -34.34 -2.67
N ILE A 237 -11.06 -33.18 -2.14
CA ILE A 237 -10.64 -33.07 -0.74
C ILE A 237 -11.84 -32.75 0.14
N THR A 238 -12.77 -31.93 -0.36
CA THR A 238 -14.06 -31.61 0.31
C THR A 238 -15.09 -31.23 -0.75
N SER A 239 -16.37 -31.18 -0.36
CA SER A 239 -17.44 -30.72 -1.24
C SER A 239 -17.16 -29.31 -1.77
N GLY A 240 -16.87 -29.19 -3.06
CA GLY A 240 -16.59 -27.94 -3.76
C GLY A 240 -15.11 -27.58 -3.94
N ALA A 241 -14.17 -28.38 -3.45
CA ALA A 241 -12.74 -28.22 -3.71
C ALA A 241 -12.20 -29.45 -4.46
N ALA A 242 -11.49 -29.20 -5.55
CA ALA A 242 -10.77 -30.22 -6.31
C ALA A 242 -9.29 -29.85 -6.37
N GLU A 243 -8.43 -30.81 -6.03
CA GLU A 243 -6.99 -30.70 -6.26
C GLU A 243 -6.68 -31.38 -7.61
N ILE A 244 -5.95 -30.66 -8.46
CA ILE A 244 -5.42 -31.22 -9.71
C ILE A 244 -3.91 -31.34 -9.51
N LEU A 245 -3.42 -32.58 -9.40
CA LEU A 245 -2.00 -32.84 -9.41
C LEU A 245 -1.57 -33.19 -10.84
N ALA A 246 -0.72 -32.37 -11.42
CA ALA A 246 -0.07 -32.66 -12.69
C ALA A 246 1.40 -32.99 -12.44
N TYR A 247 1.88 -34.07 -12.98
CA TYR A 247 3.29 -34.44 -12.96
C TYR A 247 3.74 -35.01 -14.31
N GLY A 248 4.97 -34.79 -14.63
CA GLY A 248 5.56 -35.23 -15.87
C GLY A 248 7.08 -35.09 -15.83
N THR A 249 7.73 -35.49 -16.89
CA THR A 249 9.17 -35.32 -17.05
C THR A 249 9.43 -34.01 -17.80
N ALA A 250 10.01 -33.03 -17.15
CA ALA A 250 10.52 -31.83 -17.80
C ALA A 250 11.85 -32.17 -18.50
N VAL A 251 12.00 -31.78 -19.74
CA VAL A 251 13.20 -32.03 -20.55
C VAL A 251 13.62 -30.76 -21.28
N VAL A 252 14.91 -30.63 -21.52
CA VAL A 252 15.47 -29.67 -22.46
C VAL A 252 15.74 -30.44 -23.76
N LEU A 253 15.19 -29.97 -24.86
CA LEU A 253 15.48 -30.49 -26.21
C LEU A 253 16.72 -29.76 -26.73
N GLU A 254 17.73 -30.53 -27.14
CA GLU A 254 18.93 -30.04 -27.83
C GLU A 254 18.63 -29.60 -29.28
#